data_55842d0010598115e90f838d9bf8483a
#
_entry.id   55842d0010598115e90f838d9bf8483a
#
_cell.length_a   1.000
_cell.length_b   1.000
_cell.length_c   1.000
_cell.angle_alpha   90.00
_cell.angle_beta   90.00
_cell.angle_gamma   90.00
#
_symmetry.space_group_name_H-M   'P 1'
#
loop_
_entity.id
_entity.type
_entity.pdbx_description
1 polymer ?
#
loop_
_entity_poly.entity_id
_entity_poly.type
_entity_poly.pdbx_seq_one_letter_code
_entity_poly.pdbx_strand_id
1 'polypeptide(L)'
;MMAQVGKKRNPIKLFHHMAIDVSDMEKSIKFYRNLLGYKLTERHAASEVEAIPVELAFLRIQKNHHDLVLSHTPGKKYRARSEQDNIEGTTLHHHIAWECQDRDGWLEMLDRVKEMDLEIIRGPVVHSPYDPRGDGSWGENESFYVFDPDGHRLEIFCDMASVDD
;
A
#
# COMPACT_ATOMS: atom_id res chain seq x y z
N MET A 1 -42.17 -10.03 23.79
CA MET A 1 -41.61 -10.59 22.54
C MET A 1 -40.68 -9.53 21.98
N MET A 2 -39.38 -9.65 22.17
CA MET A 2 -38.39 -8.78 21.50
C MET A 2 -38.22 -9.30 20.08
N ALA A 3 -38.52 -8.45 19.09
CA ALA A 3 -38.27 -8.78 17.69
C ALA A 3 -36.76 -8.99 17.49
N GLN A 4 -36.35 -10.18 17.02
CA GLN A 4 -35.01 -10.40 16.54
C GLN A 4 -34.78 -9.44 15.36
N VAL A 5 -33.95 -8.42 15.58
CA VAL A 5 -33.42 -7.60 14.49
C VAL A 5 -32.47 -8.51 13.71
N GLY A 6 -32.97 -9.07 12.59
CA GLY A 6 -32.15 -9.90 11.72
C GLY A 6 -30.87 -9.16 11.34
N LYS A 7 -29.71 -9.80 11.51
CA LYS A 7 -28.39 -9.26 11.14
C LYS A 7 -28.49 -8.80 9.67
N LYS A 8 -28.50 -7.48 9.43
CA LYS A 8 -28.53 -6.94 8.05
C LYS A 8 -27.26 -7.41 7.34
N ARG A 9 -27.43 -8.08 6.20
CA ARG A 9 -26.32 -8.50 5.35
C ARG A 9 -25.45 -7.28 4.98
N ASN A 10 -24.13 -7.35 5.22
CA ASN A 10 -23.21 -6.36 4.66
C ASN A 10 -23.17 -6.52 3.13
N PRO A 11 -23.57 -5.51 2.33
CA PRO A 11 -23.52 -5.58 0.88
C PRO A 11 -22.12 -5.45 0.30
N ILE A 12 -21.14 -4.96 1.08
CA ILE A 12 -19.74 -4.82 0.65
C ILE A 12 -19.05 -6.17 0.72
N LYS A 13 -18.43 -6.57 -0.40
CA LYS A 13 -17.70 -7.84 -0.48
C LYS A 13 -16.29 -7.74 0.12
N LEU A 14 -15.53 -6.73 -0.31
CA LEU A 14 -14.14 -6.51 0.10
C LEU A 14 -13.68 -5.10 -0.29
N PHE A 15 -12.57 -4.65 0.29
CA PHE A 15 -11.78 -3.55 -0.28
C PHE A 15 -11.07 -4.09 -1.53
N HIS A 16 -11.19 -3.41 -2.67
CA HIS A 16 -10.75 -3.96 -3.96
C HIS A 16 -9.43 -3.37 -4.44
N HIS A 17 -9.35 -2.04 -4.57
CA HIS A 17 -8.16 -1.37 -5.09
C HIS A 17 -8.00 0.02 -4.50
N MET A 18 -6.80 0.56 -4.67
CA MET A 18 -6.45 1.93 -4.34
C MET A 18 -5.88 2.64 -5.57
N ALA A 19 -6.21 3.91 -5.73
CA ALA A 19 -5.59 4.78 -6.72
C ALA A 19 -4.71 5.81 -6.01
N ILE A 20 -3.48 6.01 -6.51
CA ILE A 20 -2.53 7.00 -5.99
C ILE A 20 -2.00 7.88 -7.12
N ASP A 21 -1.77 9.14 -6.79
CA ASP A 21 -1.13 10.08 -7.70
C ASP A 21 0.38 9.89 -7.72
N VAL A 22 0.98 9.89 -8.91
CA VAL A 22 2.42 9.76 -9.10
C VAL A 22 2.97 10.87 -10.00
N SER A 23 4.17 11.34 -9.70
CA SER A 23 4.82 12.41 -10.46
C SER A 23 5.47 11.93 -11.75
N ASP A 24 5.88 10.66 -11.79
CA ASP A 24 6.54 10.00 -12.92
C ASP A 24 6.00 8.57 -13.05
N MET A 25 5.20 8.35 -14.10
CA MET A 25 4.54 7.07 -14.35
C MET A 25 5.53 5.91 -14.55
N GLU A 26 6.59 6.12 -15.33
CA GLU A 26 7.57 5.06 -15.61
C GLU A 26 8.37 4.67 -14.37
N LYS A 27 8.79 5.67 -13.61
CA LYS A 27 9.53 5.47 -12.34
C LYS A 27 8.67 4.69 -11.34
N SER A 28 7.41 5.04 -11.21
CA SER A 28 6.49 4.39 -10.28
C SER A 28 6.12 2.98 -10.73
N ILE A 29 5.82 2.75 -12.02
CA ILE A 29 5.59 1.40 -12.54
C ILE A 29 6.81 0.52 -12.26
N LYS A 30 8.01 1.00 -12.55
CA LYS A 30 9.26 0.25 -12.30
C LYS A 30 9.42 -0.06 -10.81
N PHE A 31 9.17 0.91 -9.93
CA PHE A 31 9.27 0.75 -8.49
C PHE A 31 8.32 -0.35 -7.98
N TYR A 32 7.02 -0.24 -8.27
CA TYR A 32 6.02 -1.21 -7.79
C TYR A 32 6.22 -2.61 -8.36
N ARG A 33 6.72 -2.71 -9.60
CA ARG A 33 7.10 -4.00 -10.19
C ARG A 33 8.31 -4.63 -9.50
N ASN A 34 9.34 -3.86 -9.25
CA ASN A 34 10.60 -4.37 -8.70
C ASN A 34 10.48 -4.69 -7.20
N LEU A 35 9.84 -3.82 -6.42
CA LEU A 35 9.69 -4.03 -4.99
C LEU A 35 8.62 -5.07 -4.69
N LEU A 36 7.38 -4.85 -5.14
CA LEU A 36 6.21 -5.61 -4.72
C LEU A 36 5.77 -6.69 -5.73
N GLY A 37 6.46 -6.83 -6.87
CA GLY A 37 6.15 -7.86 -7.86
C GLY A 37 4.89 -7.58 -8.70
N TYR A 38 4.42 -6.34 -8.73
CA TYR A 38 3.26 -5.96 -9.53
C TYR A 38 3.45 -6.23 -11.02
N LYS A 39 2.35 -6.58 -11.69
CA LYS A 39 2.26 -6.74 -13.15
C LYS A 39 1.37 -5.64 -13.70
N LEU A 40 1.85 -4.95 -14.72
CA LEU A 40 1.04 -4.00 -15.47
C LEU A 40 -0.01 -4.77 -16.29
N THR A 41 -1.27 -4.43 -16.10
CA THR A 41 -2.39 -5.03 -16.84
C THR A 41 -2.77 -4.16 -18.02
N GLU A 42 -2.92 -2.85 -17.79
CA GLU A 42 -3.39 -1.91 -18.79
C GLU A 42 -2.84 -0.51 -18.51
N ARG A 43 -2.75 0.33 -19.53
CA ARG A 43 -2.32 1.72 -19.44
C ARG A 43 -3.11 2.58 -20.42
N HIS A 44 -3.54 3.75 -19.97
CA HIS A 44 -4.23 4.76 -20.77
C HIS A 44 -3.45 6.07 -20.76
N ALA A 45 -3.26 6.67 -21.93
CA ALA A 45 -2.73 8.02 -22.02
C ALA A 45 -3.81 9.04 -21.63
N ALA A 46 -3.40 10.21 -21.13
CA ALA A 46 -4.31 11.28 -20.72
C ALA A 46 -5.23 11.80 -21.85
N SER A 47 -4.87 11.55 -23.10
CA SER A 47 -5.62 11.97 -24.30
C SER A 47 -6.59 10.91 -24.84
N GLU A 48 -6.60 9.69 -24.29
CA GLU A 48 -7.41 8.59 -24.85
C GLU A 48 -8.88 8.72 -24.49
N VAL A 49 -9.19 9.25 -23.33
CA VAL A 49 -10.57 9.40 -22.85
C VAL A 49 -10.78 10.85 -22.42
N GLU A 50 -11.58 11.60 -23.17
CA GLU A 50 -11.83 13.02 -22.91
C GLU A 50 -12.33 13.29 -21.49
N ALA A 51 -13.19 12.41 -20.97
CA ALA A 51 -13.73 12.53 -19.61
C ALA A 51 -12.71 12.21 -18.49
N ILE A 52 -11.54 11.64 -18.85
CA ILE A 52 -10.48 11.23 -17.90
C ILE A 52 -9.15 11.80 -18.38
N PRO A 53 -8.89 13.12 -18.16
CA PRO A 53 -7.71 13.80 -18.69
C PRO A 53 -6.44 13.52 -17.85
N VAL A 54 -6.27 12.28 -17.41
CA VAL A 54 -5.13 11.81 -16.63
C VAL A 54 -4.59 10.53 -17.25
N GLU A 55 -3.29 10.33 -17.14
CA GLU A 55 -2.67 9.06 -17.50
C GLU A 55 -2.92 8.05 -16.38
N LEU A 56 -3.30 6.81 -16.72
CA LEU A 56 -3.57 5.74 -15.77
C LEU A 56 -2.75 4.50 -16.10
N ALA A 57 -2.22 3.85 -15.07
CA ALA A 57 -1.65 2.52 -15.15
C ALA A 57 -2.32 1.60 -14.12
N PHE A 58 -2.83 0.47 -14.59
CA PHE A 58 -3.52 -0.53 -13.79
C PHE A 58 -2.55 -1.68 -13.48
N LEU A 59 -2.26 -1.88 -12.20
CA LEU A 59 -1.32 -2.88 -11.73
C LEU A 59 -2.02 -3.92 -10.86
N ARG A 60 -1.53 -5.17 -10.92
CA ARG A 60 -2.08 -6.28 -10.12
C ARG A 60 -0.98 -7.17 -9.54
N ILE A 61 -1.22 -7.70 -8.35
CA ILE A 61 -0.49 -8.83 -7.76
C ILE A 61 -1.29 -10.11 -8.00
N GLN A 62 -2.59 -10.08 -7.79
CA GLN A 62 -3.49 -11.21 -7.89
C GLN A 62 -4.02 -11.43 -9.32
N LYS A 63 -5.06 -12.26 -9.47
CA LYS A 63 -5.68 -12.60 -10.77
C LYS A 63 -6.79 -11.67 -11.22
N ASN A 64 -7.12 -10.63 -10.42
CA ASN A 64 -8.05 -9.57 -10.79
C ASN A 64 -7.42 -8.63 -11.85
N HIS A 65 -8.23 -7.72 -12.40
CA HIS A 65 -7.73 -6.76 -13.40
C HIS A 65 -6.68 -5.81 -12.80
N HIS A 66 -6.95 -5.28 -11.60
CA HIS A 66 -6.02 -4.42 -10.86
C HIS A 66 -6.37 -4.41 -9.36
N ASP A 67 -5.40 -4.11 -8.56
CA ASP A 67 -5.51 -3.82 -7.13
C ASP A 67 -4.77 -2.53 -6.74
N LEU A 68 -3.97 -1.98 -7.66
CA LEU A 68 -3.37 -0.67 -7.56
C LEU A 68 -3.53 0.09 -8.88
N VAL A 69 -3.90 1.36 -8.81
CA VAL A 69 -3.94 2.29 -9.96
C VAL A 69 -2.96 3.42 -9.70
N LEU A 70 -2.07 3.66 -10.65
CA LEU A 70 -1.22 4.84 -10.67
C LEU A 70 -1.88 5.88 -11.57
N SER A 71 -1.98 7.12 -11.08
CA SER A 71 -2.59 8.25 -11.80
C SER A 71 -1.56 9.37 -11.94
N HIS A 72 -1.35 9.84 -13.18
CA HIS A 72 -0.49 10.98 -13.45
C HIS A 72 -1.27 12.06 -14.20
N THR A 73 -1.31 13.26 -13.64
CA THR A 73 -1.96 14.42 -14.27
C THR A 73 -0.91 15.27 -14.97
N PRO A 74 -0.92 15.40 -16.31
CA PRO A 74 0.02 16.23 -17.03
C PRO A 74 -0.01 17.68 -16.55
N GLY A 75 1.17 18.25 -16.30
CA GLY A 75 1.31 19.65 -15.84
C GLY A 75 1.01 19.90 -14.36
N LYS A 76 0.53 18.91 -13.60
CA LYS A 76 0.38 19.00 -12.15
C LYS A 76 1.76 19.06 -11.48
N LYS A 77 1.90 19.97 -10.52
CA LYS A 77 3.09 20.01 -9.66
C LYS A 77 2.92 19.02 -8.52
N TYR A 78 3.85 18.10 -8.40
CA TYR A 78 3.91 17.11 -7.33
C TYR A 78 4.97 17.52 -6.30
N ARG A 79 4.71 17.25 -5.04
CA ARG A 79 5.68 17.34 -3.94
C ARG A 79 5.75 15.98 -3.27
N ALA A 80 6.93 15.39 -3.25
CA ALA A 80 7.16 14.17 -2.48
C ALA A 80 6.84 14.42 -1.00
N ARG A 81 6.20 13.44 -0.38
CA ARG A 81 5.91 13.46 1.05
C ARG A 81 7.14 13.04 1.84
N SER A 82 7.18 13.43 3.10
CA SER A 82 8.20 13.06 4.05
C SER A 82 7.57 12.45 5.31
N GLU A 83 8.37 11.85 6.15
CA GLU A 83 7.89 11.37 7.46
C GLU A 83 7.36 12.54 8.32
N GLN A 84 7.95 13.72 8.18
CA GLN A 84 7.47 14.92 8.87
C GLN A 84 6.04 15.31 8.45
N ASP A 85 5.68 15.15 7.17
CA ASP A 85 4.30 15.39 6.70
C ASP A 85 3.29 14.46 7.40
N ASN A 86 3.68 13.22 7.70
CA ASN A 86 2.84 12.29 8.46
C ASN A 86 2.68 12.71 9.92
N ILE A 87 3.77 13.16 10.57
CA ILE A 87 3.78 13.62 11.96
C ILE A 87 2.94 14.89 12.12
N GLU A 88 3.09 15.84 11.22
CA GLU A 88 2.36 17.12 11.25
C GLU A 88 0.90 17.03 10.79
N GLY A 89 0.44 15.83 10.36
CA GLY A 89 -0.93 15.62 9.93
C GLY A 89 -1.29 16.32 8.61
N THR A 90 -0.31 16.62 7.77
CA THR A 90 -0.50 17.27 6.47
C THR A 90 -0.96 16.32 5.37
N THR A 91 -1.12 15.04 5.68
CA THR A 91 -1.53 13.99 4.75
C THR A 91 -2.90 13.41 5.13
N LEU A 92 -3.70 13.03 4.13
CA LEU A 92 -5.04 12.46 4.35
C LEU A 92 -5.03 10.94 4.55
N HIS A 93 -3.94 10.24 4.18
CA HIS A 93 -3.73 8.84 4.49
C HIS A 93 -2.36 8.66 5.14
N HIS A 94 -2.27 7.72 6.08
CA HIS A 94 -1.03 7.50 6.84
C HIS A 94 -0.08 6.59 6.07
N HIS A 95 -0.53 5.41 5.67
CA HIS A 95 0.23 4.43 4.89
C HIS A 95 -0.69 3.51 4.09
N ILE A 96 -0.09 2.74 3.20
CA ILE A 96 -0.71 1.62 2.50
C ILE A 96 0.09 0.38 2.91
N ALA A 97 -0.60 -0.72 3.24
CA ALA A 97 0.04 -1.91 3.78
C ALA A 97 -0.13 -3.13 2.86
N TRP A 98 0.93 -3.94 2.76
CA TRP A 98 0.96 -5.23 2.08
C TRP A 98 1.40 -6.32 3.02
N GLU A 99 0.62 -7.39 3.08
CA GLU A 99 0.95 -8.58 3.84
C GLU A 99 1.73 -9.58 2.99
N CYS A 100 2.84 -10.04 3.50
CA CYS A 100 3.61 -11.16 2.94
C CYS A 100 2.90 -12.49 3.23
N GLN A 101 3.20 -13.53 2.44
CA GLN A 101 2.60 -14.85 2.64
C GLN A 101 2.93 -15.44 4.01
N ASP A 102 4.14 -15.17 4.47
CA ASP A 102 4.72 -15.63 5.73
C ASP A 102 5.95 -14.76 6.09
N ARG A 103 6.59 -15.10 7.20
CA ARG A 103 7.79 -14.41 7.66
C ARG A 103 8.99 -14.60 6.73
N ASP A 104 9.10 -15.72 6.05
CA ASP A 104 10.19 -15.94 5.09
C ASP A 104 10.04 -15.00 3.88
N GLY A 105 8.83 -14.85 3.35
CA GLY A 105 8.50 -13.86 2.33
C GLY A 105 8.77 -12.41 2.80
N TRP A 106 8.52 -12.10 4.07
CA TRP A 106 8.84 -10.80 4.64
C TRP A 106 10.35 -10.55 4.72
N LEU A 107 11.16 -11.56 5.07
CA LEU A 107 12.63 -11.47 5.02
C LEU A 107 13.15 -11.27 3.60
N GLU A 108 12.56 -11.94 2.60
CA GLU A 108 12.87 -11.69 1.19
C GLU A 108 12.59 -10.24 0.78
N MET A 109 11.52 -9.65 1.31
CA MET A 109 11.20 -8.24 1.04
C MET A 109 12.22 -7.28 1.66
N LEU A 110 12.73 -7.57 2.86
CA LEU A 110 13.84 -6.82 3.46
C LEU A 110 15.10 -6.86 2.60
N ASP A 111 15.41 -8.00 2.01
CA ASP A 111 16.58 -8.14 1.13
C ASP A 111 16.36 -7.37 -0.18
N ARG A 112 15.17 -7.38 -0.77
CA ARG A 112 14.84 -6.53 -1.94
C ARG A 112 14.99 -5.05 -1.65
N VAL A 113 14.54 -4.59 -0.49
CA VAL A 113 14.71 -3.19 -0.06
C VAL A 113 16.19 -2.81 -0.05
N LYS A 114 17.07 -3.66 0.47
CA LYS A 114 18.52 -3.46 0.47
C LYS A 114 19.11 -3.47 -0.95
N GLU A 115 18.71 -4.45 -1.77
CA GLU A 115 19.15 -4.56 -3.17
C GLU A 115 18.76 -3.35 -4.02
N MET A 116 17.63 -2.72 -3.70
CA MET A 116 17.14 -1.51 -4.35
C MET A 116 17.68 -0.21 -3.74
N ASP A 117 18.55 -0.31 -2.73
CA ASP A 117 19.11 0.83 -1.96
C ASP A 117 18.01 1.78 -1.43
N LEU A 118 16.92 1.20 -0.91
CA LEU A 118 15.82 1.94 -0.31
C LEU A 118 16.03 2.12 1.19
N GLU A 119 15.73 3.32 1.68
CA GLU A 119 15.76 3.62 3.10
C GLU A 119 14.55 2.99 3.82
N ILE A 120 14.82 2.25 4.90
CA ILE A 120 13.80 1.84 5.86
C ILE A 120 13.56 3.00 6.81
N ILE A 121 12.40 3.66 6.68
CA ILE A 121 12.03 4.84 7.47
C ILE A 121 11.54 4.48 8.88
N ARG A 122 11.07 3.25 9.07
CA ARG A 122 10.70 2.68 10.37
C ARG A 122 10.80 1.15 10.33
N GLY A 123 11.24 0.56 11.42
CA GLY A 123 11.33 -0.90 11.58
C GLY A 123 12.73 -1.45 11.22
N PRO A 124 12.89 -2.78 11.19
CA PRO A 124 11.91 -3.78 11.61
C PRO A 124 11.30 -3.54 12.99
N VAL A 125 10.00 -3.69 13.12
CA VAL A 125 9.26 -3.49 14.37
C VAL A 125 8.20 -4.59 14.51
N VAL A 126 7.99 -5.04 15.75
CA VAL A 126 6.91 -5.96 16.10
C VAL A 126 5.77 -5.13 16.70
N HIS A 127 4.61 -5.14 16.07
CA HIS A 127 3.41 -4.51 16.58
C HIS A 127 2.68 -5.50 17.49
N SER A 128 3.01 -5.52 18.76
CA SER A 128 2.41 -6.40 19.76
C SER A 128 2.49 -5.81 21.16
N PRO A 129 1.42 -5.90 21.96
CA PRO A 129 1.47 -5.63 23.40
C PRO A 129 1.97 -6.85 24.19
N TYR A 130 2.10 -8.04 23.57
CA TYR A 130 2.40 -9.31 24.26
C TYR A 130 3.80 -9.85 23.94
N ASP A 131 4.33 -9.62 22.73
CA ASP A 131 5.70 -10.02 22.37
C ASP A 131 6.71 -9.17 23.15
N PRO A 132 7.76 -9.77 23.78
CA PRO A 132 8.82 -9.02 24.45
C PRO A 132 9.55 -8.00 23.57
N ARG A 133 9.52 -8.18 22.25
CA ARG A 133 10.08 -7.24 21.25
C ARG A 133 9.07 -6.19 20.78
N GLY A 134 7.82 -6.31 21.25
CA GLY A 134 6.71 -5.50 20.76
C GLY A 134 6.79 -4.05 21.19
N ASP A 135 6.27 -3.17 20.34
CA ASP A 135 6.19 -1.73 20.59
C ASP A 135 4.95 -1.31 21.42
N GLY A 136 4.14 -2.29 21.87
CA GLY A 136 2.93 -2.08 22.64
C GLY A 136 1.69 -1.76 21.80
N SER A 137 1.79 -1.73 20.47
CA SER A 137 0.65 -1.54 19.58
C SER A 137 -0.04 -2.86 19.23
N TRP A 138 -1.11 -2.78 18.42
CA TRP A 138 -1.94 -3.94 18.09
C TRP A 138 -1.60 -4.52 16.72
N GLY A 139 -2.05 -5.76 16.47
CA GLY A 139 -1.99 -6.44 15.19
C GLY A 139 -1.16 -7.72 15.22
N GLU A 140 -0.28 -7.91 16.23
CA GLU A 140 0.60 -9.09 16.36
C GLU A 140 1.41 -9.38 15.08
N ASN A 141 1.88 -8.33 14.42
CA ASN A 141 2.61 -8.44 13.16
C ASN A 141 4.03 -7.90 13.25
N GLU A 142 4.89 -8.34 12.35
CA GLU A 142 6.25 -7.83 12.15
C GLU A 142 6.27 -6.98 10.89
N SER A 143 6.66 -5.69 11.01
CA SER A 143 6.54 -4.70 9.93
C SER A 143 7.83 -3.94 9.69
N PHE A 144 7.97 -3.39 8.47
CA PHE A 144 8.86 -2.28 8.18
C PHE A 144 8.20 -1.33 7.17
N TYR A 145 8.73 -0.11 7.10
CA TYR A 145 8.18 0.97 6.29
C TYR A 145 9.23 1.58 5.38
N VAL A 146 8.84 1.86 4.14
CA VAL A 146 9.64 2.56 3.14
C VAL A 146 8.79 3.62 2.44
N PHE A 147 9.44 4.57 1.75
CA PHE A 147 8.73 5.45 0.82
C PHE A 147 8.81 4.93 -0.62
N ASP A 148 7.75 5.15 -1.37
CA ASP A 148 7.80 5.09 -2.82
C ASP A 148 8.48 6.35 -3.41
N PRO A 149 8.68 6.46 -4.73
CA PRO A 149 9.34 7.61 -5.35
C PRO A 149 8.67 8.98 -5.11
N ASP A 150 7.39 8.99 -4.76
CA ASP A 150 6.60 10.20 -4.49
C ASP A 150 6.36 10.43 -2.99
N GLY A 151 6.92 9.57 -2.12
CA GLY A 151 6.80 9.66 -0.68
C GLY A 151 5.50 9.08 -0.14
N HIS A 152 4.81 8.22 -0.87
CA HIS A 152 3.76 7.40 -0.27
C HIS A 152 4.39 6.42 0.70
N ARG A 153 3.92 6.42 1.96
CA ARG A 153 4.41 5.52 2.99
C ARG A 153 3.83 4.13 2.78
N LEU A 154 4.71 3.16 2.58
CA LEU A 154 4.38 1.77 2.37
C LEU A 154 4.78 0.97 3.60
N GLU A 155 3.86 0.15 4.10
CA GLU A 155 4.11 -0.85 5.14
C GLU A 155 4.20 -2.23 4.50
N ILE A 156 5.20 -3.00 4.87
CA ILE A 156 5.35 -4.40 4.46
C ILE A 156 5.43 -5.23 5.74
N PHE A 157 4.47 -6.13 5.91
CA PHE A 157 4.31 -6.88 7.15
C PHE A 157 4.00 -8.37 6.91
N CYS A 158 4.06 -9.15 7.98
CA CYS A 158 3.62 -10.55 8.02
C CYS A 158 2.89 -10.84 9.32
N ASP A 159 2.13 -11.94 9.32
CA ASP A 159 1.53 -12.56 10.51
C ASP A 159 0.53 -11.66 11.26
N MET A 160 -0.33 -10.91 10.52
CA MET A 160 -1.40 -10.15 11.14
C MET A 160 -2.36 -11.06 11.91
N ALA A 161 -2.63 -10.72 13.16
CA ALA A 161 -3.60 -11.44 13.97
C ALA A 161 -4.99 -11.40 13.32
N SER A 162 -5.65 -12.56 13.28
CA SER A 162 -7.07 -12.64 12.93
C SER A 162 -7.93 -12.37 14.17
N VAL A 163 -9.12 -11.86 13.94
CA VAL A 163 -10.15 -11.72 14.97
C VAL A 163 -11.35 -12.58 14.60
N ASP A 164 -11.82 -13.37 15.56
CA ASP A 164 -13.04 -14.16 15.40
C ASP A 164 -14.27 -13.29 15.63
N ASP A 165 -15.36 -13.56 14.89
CA ASP A 165 -16.67 -12.87 15.00
C ASP A 165 -17.47 -13.28 16.26
#